data_66954eb7d212dcc14c4f7163bf123a83
#
_entry.id   66954eb7d212dcc14c4f7163bf123a83
#
_cell.length_a   1.000
_cell.length_b   1.000
_cell.length_c   1.000
_cell.angle_alpha   90.00
_cell.angle_beta   90.00
_cell.angle_gamma   90.00
#
_symmetry.space_group_name_H-M   'P 1'
#
loop_
_entity.id
_entity.type
_entity.pdbx_description
1 polymer ?
#
loop_
_entity_poly.entity_id
_entity_poly.type
_entity_poly.pdbx_seq_one_letter_code
_entity_poly.pdbx_strand_id
1 'polypeptide(L)'
;MSKFNPEGAKKEVPAITTASLPDIMFMLLFFFMVSTTLRENELKITTRLPDATEITKLEKKSLVSYIYVGSPRKEYQAKLGSESRIQLDDNFATVNDLRGYIAGEWEKRNEADRPKMTVSLKADEKTKMGIITEIKQELRKAEALKINYSARRRYVNAQNR
;
A
#
# COMPACT_ATOMS: atom_id res chain seq x y z
N MET A 1 -0.95 -87.87 4.18
CA MET A 1 0.19 -87.01 4.50
C MET A 1 -0.05 -85.62 3.91
N SER A 2 -0.51 -84.71 4.73
CA SER A 2 -0.86 -83.38 4.34
C SER A 2 0.35 -82.42 4.58
N LYS A 3 0.89 -81.89 3.50
CA LYS A 3 1.93 -80.84 3.62
C LYS A 3 1.23 -79.47 3.72
N PHE A 4 1.17 -78.98 4.92
CA PHE A 4 0.83 -77.61 5.18
C PHE A 4 2.01 -76.74 4.74
N ASN A 5 1.78 -75.87 3.75
CA ASN A 5 2.73 -74.83 3.34
C ASN A 5 2.23 -73.51 3.89
N PRO A 6 2.84 -72.87 4.87
CA PRO A 6 2.49 -71.53 5.30
C PRO A 6 3.33 -70.53 4.52
N GLU A 7 2.97 -70.27 3.28
CA GLU A 7 3.48 -69.04 2.63
C GLU A 7 2.72 -67.86 3.20
N GLY A 8 3.33 -67.28 4.20
CA GLY A 8 2.93 -65.99 4.71
C GLY A 8 3.12 -64.94 3.64
N ALA A 9 1.98 -64.55 3.05
CA ALA A 9 1.93 -63.36 2.19
C ALA A 9 2.42 -62.17 3.01
N LYS A 10 3.68 -61.78 2.83
CA LYS A 10 4.14 -60.45 3.23
C LYS A 10 3.31 -59.44 2.50
N LYS A 11 2.34 -58.84 3.17
CA LYS A 11 1.72 -57.60 2.71
C LYS A 11 2.81 -56.56 2.64
N GLU A 12 3.29 -56.27 1.43
CA GLU A 12 4.11 -55.11 1.21
C GLU A 12 3.25 -53.87 1.52
N VAL A 13 3.59 -53.22 2.59
CA VAL A 13 3.03 -51.91 2.90
C VAL A 13 3.45 -50.98 1.76
N PRO A 14 2.51 -50.39 1.02
CA PRO A 14 2.88 -49.50 -0.06
C PRO A 14 3.77 -48.39 0.50
N ALA A 15 4.97 -48.24 -0.06
CA ALA A 15 5.90 -47.18 0.32
C ALA A 15 5.18 -45.84 0.15
N ILE A 16 4.95 -45.18 1.26
CA ILE A 16 4.39 -43.82 1.23
C ILE A 16 5.43 -42.96 0.51
N THR A 17 5.09 -42.56 -0.71
CA THR A 17 5.93 -41.69 -1.51
C THR A 17 5.96 -40.31 -0.84
N THR A 18 7.02 -40.05 -0.09
CA THR A 18 7.28 -38.76 0.55
C THR A 18 7.68 -37.67 -0.47
N ALA A 19 7.74 -38.04 -1.74
CA ALA A 19 8.10 -37.14 -2.85
C ALA A 19 7.09 -36.00 -3.06
N SER A 20 5.82 -36.14 -2.63
CA SER A 20 4.80 -35.08 -2.74
C SER A 20 4.83 -34.08 -1.59
N LEU A 21 5.47 -34.37 -0.47
CA LEU A 21 5.56 -33.45 0.69
C LEU A 21 6.31 -32.16 0.37
N PRO A 22 7.49 -32.19 -0.32
CA PRO A 22 8.20 -30.96 -0.69
C PRO A 22 7.38 -30.09 -1.64
N ASP A 23 6.58 -30.67 -2.55
CA ASP A 23 5.76 -29.95 -3.49
C ASP A 23 4.61 -29.19 -2.80
N ILE A 24 3.93 -29.84 -1.84
CA ILE A 24 2.90 -29.20 -1.04
C ILE A 24 3.48 -28.05 -0.21
N MET A 25 4.66 -28.24 0.40
CA MET A 25 5.34 -27.19 1.16
C MET A 25 5.76 -26.04 0.26
N PHE A 26 6.27 -26.32 -0.94
CA PHE A 26 6.67 -25.30 -1.90
C PHE A 26 5.45 -24.51 -2.41
N MET A 27 4.35 -25.16 -2.74
CA MET A 27 3.10 -24.51 -3.15
C MET A 27 2.52 -23.65 -2.04
N LEU A 28 2.60 -24.10 -0.79
CA LEU A 28 2.13 -23.37 0.38
C LEU A 28 3.00 -22.12 0.64
N LEU A 29 4.32 -22.24 0.53
CA LEU A 29 5.28 -21.14 0.58
C LEU A 29 5.05 -20.13 -0.54
N PHE A 30 4.87 -20.60 -1.76
CA PHE A 30 4.54 -19.75 -2.92
C PHE A 30 3.22 -19.02 -2.73
N PHE A 31 2.18 -19.70 -2.25
CA PHE A 31 0.88 -19.09 -1.95
C PHE A 31 1.01 -17.98 -0.91
N PHE A 32 1.73 -18.21 0.20
CA PHE A 32 1.97 -17.19 1.21
C PHE A 32 2.82 -16.02 0.67
N MET A 33 3.81 -16.30 -0.16
CA MET A 33 4.63 -15.25 -0.79
C MET A 33 3.77 -14.35 -1.69
N VAL A 34 2.92 -14.92 -2.54
CA VAL A 34 2.01 -14.16 -3.41
C VAL A 34 0.97 -13.42 -2.59
N SER A 35 0.40 -14.06 -1.57
CA SER A 35 -0.62 -13.45 -0.69
C SER A 35 -0.10 -12.26 0.09
N THR A 36 1.17 -12.27 0.53
CA THR A 36 1.79 -11.15 1.26
C THR A 36 2.14 -9.96 0.38
N THR A 37 2.34 -10.16 -0.93
CA THR A 37 2.69 -9.07 -1.85
C THR A 37 1.47 -8.27 -2.35
N LEU A 38 0.25 -8.78 -2.15
CA LEU A 38 -1.00 -8.16 -2.62
C LEU A 38 -1.61 -7.15 -1.62
N ARG A 39 -0.85 -6.70 -0.63
CA ARG A 39 -1.34 -5.69 0.31
C ARG A 39 -1.34 -4.32 -0.37
N GLU A 40 -2.33 -4.05 -1.20
CA GLU A 40 -2.63 -2.71 -1.69
C GLU A 40 -3.36 -1.93 -0.59
N ASN A 41 -2.90 -0.70 -0.33
CA ASN A 41 -3.58 0.21 0.60
C ASN A 41 -4.99 0.50 0.09
N GLU A 42 -5.99 0.21 0.91
CA GLU A 42 -7.38 0.43 0.56
C GLU A 42 -7.72 1.93 0.65
N LEU A 43 -8.00 2.54 -0.49
CA LEU A 43 -8.40 3.94 -0.54
C LEU A 43 -9.85 4.09 -0.08
N LYS A 44 -10.05 4.64 1.11
CA LYS A 44 -11.36 4.95 1.70
C LYS A 44 -11.90 6.33 1.32
N ILE A 45 -11.05 7.11 0.67
CA ILE A 45 -11.40 8.43 0.15
C ILE A 45 -11.46 8.43 -1.37
N THR A 46 -12.27 9.31 -1.92
CA THR A 46 -12.29 9.60 -3.36
C THR A 46 -11.28 10.70 -3.62
N THR A 47 -10.27 10.40 -4.45
CA THR A 47 -9.24 11.37 -4.80
C THR A 47 -9.20 11.54 -6.30
N ARG A 48 -9.73 12.65 -6.78
CA ARG A 48 -9.60 13.07 -8.18
C ARG A 48 -8.45 14.05 -8.26
N LEU A 49 -7.31 13.57 -8.76
CA LEU A 49 -6.11 14.39 -8.86
C LEU A 49 -6.31 15.56 -9.80
N PRO A 50 -5.84 16.76 -9.46
CA PRO A 50 -5.86 17.91 -10.37
C PRO A 50 -4.99 17.65 -11.60
N ASP A 51 -5.36 18.28 -12.70
CA ASP A 51 -4.60 18.19 -13.95
C ASP A 51 -3.40 19.14 -13.92
N ALA A 52 -2.23 18.64 -14.34
CA ALA A 52 -1.01 19.44 -14.47
C ALA A 52 -0.36 19.22 -15.84
N THR A 53 0.28 20.27 -16.34
CA THR A 53 0.96 20.25 -17.64
C THR A 53 2.30 19.53 -17.54
N GLU A 54 3.03 19.76 -16.45
CA GLU A 54 4.33 19.14 -16.18
C GLU A 54 4.25 18.21 -15.00
N ILE A 55 4.69 16.97 -15.19
CA ILE A 55 4.71 15.93 -14.15
C ILE A 55 6.10 15.30 -14.14
N THR A 56 6.76 15.36 -12.98
CA THR A 56 8.01 14.67 -12.75
C THR A 56 7.73 13.31 -12.08
N LYS A 57 8.31 12.24 -12.62
CA LYS A 57 8.22 10.91 -11.98
C LYS A 57 9.14 10.85 -10.77
N LEU A 58 8.63 10.30 -9.68
CA LEU A 58 9.45 9.99 -8.51
C LEU A 58 10.36 8.80 -8.82
N GLU A 59 11.66 8.98 -8.63
CA GLU A 59 12.68 7.99 -9.01
C GLU A 59 12.59 6.69 -8.19
N LYS A 60 12.31 6.80 -6.88
CA LYS A 60 12.27 5.65 -5.97
C LYS A 60 10.96 5.62 -5.18
N LYS A 61 10.03 4.79 -5.61
CA LYS A 61 8.74 4.61 -4.93
C LYS A 61 8.86 4.11 -3.48
N SER A 62 9.90 3.33 -3.18
CA SER A 62 10.15 2.81 -1.82
C SER A 62 10.46 3.88 -0.78
N LEU A 63 10.89 5.06 -1.22
CA LEU A 63 11.20 6.21 -0.35
C LEU A 63 10.05 7.22 -0.26
N VAL A 64 8.90 6.89 -0.83
CA VAL A 64 7.74 7.77 -0.88
C VAL A 64 6.71 7.33 0.16
N SER A 65 6.32 8.25 1.02
CA SER A 65 5.17 8.09 1.93
C SER A 65 3.99 8.83 1.36
N TYR A 66 2.83 8.19 1.31
CA TYR A 66 1.63 8.75 0.69
C TYR A 66 0.67 9.32 1.72
N ILE A 67 0.21 10.54 1.47
CA ILE A 67 -0.87 11.18 2.21
C ILE A 67 -2.00 11.44 1.23
N TYR A 68 -3.18 10.92 1.52
CA TYR A 68 -4.36 11.10 0.70
C TYR A 68 -5.28 12.12 1.37
N VAL A 69 -5.83 13.04 0.58
CA VAL A 69 -6.78 14.06 1.05
C VAL A 69 -7.95 14.13 0.09
N GLY A 70 -9.15 13.93 0.59
CA GLY A 70 -10.35 13.97 -0.23
C GLY A 70 -11.60 13.63 0.54
N SER A 71 -12.74 13.64 -0.13
CA SER A 71 -14.01 13.27 0.47
C SER A 71 -14.08 11.77 0.69
N PRO A 72 -14.62 11.30 1.84
CA PRO A 72 -14.85 9.88 2.07
C PRO A 72 -15.69 9.26 0.97
N ARG A 73 -15.46 7.98 0.66
CA ARG A 73 -16.35 7.22 -0.23
C ARG A 73 -17.76 7.16 0.36
N LYS A 74 -18.76 6.98 -0.50
CA LYS A 74 -20.18 6.98 -0.11
C LYS A 74 -20.49 6.07 1.08
N GLU A 75 -19.80 4.96 1.20
CA GLU A 75 -19.93 3.99 2.30
C GLU A 75 -19.58 4.59 3.67
N TYR A 76 -18.63 5.51 3.70
CA TYR A 76 -18.16 6.16 4.92
C TYR A 76 -18.79 7.52 5.18
N GLN A 77 -19.44 8.12 4.17
CA GLN A 77 -20.05 9.46 4.28
C GLN A 77 -21.18 9.50 5.31
N ALA A 78 -21.91 8.40 5.51
CA ALA A 78 -22.97 8.32 6.50
C ALA A 78 -22.46 8.55 7.94
N LYS A 79 -21.21 8.17 8.24
CA LYS A 79 -20.60 8.29 9.56
C LYS A 79 -19.67 9.51 9.68
N LEU A 80 -19.00 9.90 8.61
CA LEU A 80 -17.91 10.87 8.65
C LEU A 80 -18.23 12.19 7.95
N GLY A 81 -19.39 12.28 7.29
CA GLY A 81 -19.76 13.42 6.46
C GLY A 81 -19.07 13.44 5.10
N SER A 82 -19.36 14.46 4.30
CA SER A 82 -18.82 14.64 2.96
C SER A 82 -17.61 15.56 2.88
N GLU A 83 -17.16 16.10 4.02
CA GLU A 83 -16.01 16.98 4.05
C GLU A 83 -14.70 16.25 3.76
N SER A 84 -13.72 16.99 3.22
CA SER A 84 -12.40 16.42 2.93
C SER A 84 -11.72 15.92 4.21
N ARG A 85 -11.25 14.69 4.19
CA ARG A 85 -10.55 14.02 5.27
C ARG A 85 -9.15 13.60 4.81
N ILE A 86 -8.27 13.39 5.77
CA ILE A 86 -6.92 12.87 5.54
C ILE A 86 -6.97 11.36 5.74
N GLN A 87 -6.32 10.63 4.87
CA GLN A 87 -6.08 9.20 5.03
C GLN A 87 -4.57 8.94 5.00
N LEU A 88 -4.09 8.26 6.02
CA LEU A 88 -2.72 7.75 6.15
C LEU A 88 -2.80 6.23 6.10
N ASP A 89 -2.08 5.64 5.15
CA ASP A 89 -2.22 4.21 4.83
C ASP A 89 -3.71 3.81 4.65
N ASP A 90 -4.24 2.98 5.52
CA ASP A 90 -5.63 2.48 5.46
C ASP A 90 -6.57 3.15 6.45
N ASN A 91 -6.13 4.19 7.18
CA ASN A 91 -6.89 4.80 8.26
C ASN A 91 -7.17 6.28 8.00
N PHE A 92 -8.37 6.71 8.40
CA PHE A 92 -8.65 8.14 8.50
C PHE A 92 -7.84 8.75 9.63
N ALA A 93 -7.28 9.91 9.38
CA ALA A 93 -6.40 10.60 10.30
C ALA A 93 -6.74 12.09 10.38
N THR A 94 -6.22 12.73 11.42
CA THR A 94 -6.27 14.18 11.60
C THR A 94 -4.93 14.82 11.24
N VAL A 95 -4.90 16.13 11.15
CA VAL A 95 -3.66 16.88 10.89
C VAL A 95 -2.62 16.62 11.99
N ASN A 96 -3.05 16.42 13.25
CA ASN A 96 -2.17 16.16 14.38
C ASN A 96 -1.47 14.80 14.31
N ASP A 97 -2.09 13.81 13.68
CA ASP A 97 -1.55 12.46 13.53
C ASP A 97 -0.38 12.38 12.54
N LEU A 98 -0.21 13.42 11.71
CA LEU A 98 0.82 13.46 10.68
C LEU A 98 2.24 13.35 11.25
N ARG A 99 2.51 13.98 12.39
CA ARG A 99 3.84 13.91 13.02
C ARG A 99 4.19 12.49 13.44
N GLY A 100 3.23 11.82 14.11
CA GLY A 100 3.42 10.42 14.52
C GLY A 100 3.61 9.50 13.32
N TYR A 101 2.84 9.73 12.26
CA TYR A 101 2.96 8.98 11.01
C TYR A 101 4.35 9.15 10.38
N ILE A 102 4.83 10.39 10.24
CA ILE A 102 6.16 10.67 9.67
C ILE A 102 7.28 10.08 10.52
N ALA A 103 7.17 10.17 11.85
CA ALA A 103 8.15 9.56 12.75
C ALA A 103 8.20 8.03 12.56
N GLY A 104 7.05 7.37 12.50
CA GLY A 104 6.98 5.93 12.23
C GLY A 104 7.52 5.54 10.84
N GLU A 105 7.30 6.38 9.83
CA GLU A 105 7.86 6.17 8.50
C GLU A 105 9.38 6.34 8.47
N TRP A 106 9.93 7.21 9.30
CA TRP A 106 11.38 7.37 9.46
C TRP A 106 12.03 6.16 10.14
N GLU A 107 11.39 5.63 11.19
CA GLU A 107 11.88 4.45 11.90
C GLU A 107 11.95 3.20 11.02
N LYS A 108 11.00 3.05 10.10
CA LYS A 108 10.97 1.95 9.12
C LYS A 108 12.13 2.01 8.11
N ARG A 109 12.81 3.15 7.99
CA ARG A 109 13.86 3.38 6.99
C ARG A 109 15.24 3.45 7.62
N ASN A 110 16.24 3.00 6.84
CA ASN A 110 17.64 3.13 7.22
C ASN A 110 18.04 4.61 7.31
N GLU A 111 18.98 4.94 8.17
CA GLU A 111 19.46 6.32 8.38
C GLU A 111 19.93 6.99 7.08
N ALA A 112 20.59 6.26 6.20
CA ALA A 112 21.05 6.75 4.90
C ALA A 112 19.91 7.16 3.94
N ASP A 113 18.72 6.61 4.13
CA ASP A 113 17.55 6.86 3.27
C ASP A 113 16.58 7.87 3.85
N ARG A 114 16.66 8.15 5.15
CA ARG A 114 15.81 9.16 5.83
C ARG A 114 15.83 10.54 5.16
N PRO A 115 17.00 11.10 4.79
CA PRO A 115 17.04 12.41 4.12
C PRO A 115 16.47 12.41 2.71
N LYS A 116 16.33 11.23 2.10
CA LYS A 116 15.77 11.04 0.74
C LYS A 116 14.27 10.81 0.75
N MET A 117 13.66 10.62 1.91
CA MET A 117 12.23 10.43 2.06
C MET A 117 11.46 11.58 1.42
N THR A 118 10.48 11.25 0.62
CA THR A 118 9.60 12.20 -0.05
C THR A 118 8.17 11.91 0.35
N VAL A 119 7.45 12.94 0.78
CA VAL A 119 6.02 12.85 1.08
C VAL A 119 5.25 13.19 -0.18
N SER A 120 4.46 12.26 -0.70
CA SER A 120 3.59 12.48 -1.84
C SER A 120 2.18 12.78 -1.37
N LEU A 121 1.76 14.02 -1.55
CA LEU A 121 0.42 14.49 -1.21
C LEU A 121 -0.51 14.29 -2.41
N LYS A 122 -1.48 13.41 -2.26
CA LYS A 122 -2.54 13.14 -3.24
C LYS A 122 -3.83 13.80 -2.77
N ALA A 123 -4.04 15.04 -3.18
CA ALA A 123 -5.22 15.81 -2.83
C ALA A 123 -6.26 15.76 -3.96
N ASP A 124 -7.53 15.68 -3.57
CA ASP A 124 -8.65 15.85 -4.48
C ASP A 124 -8.73 17.30 -4.98
N GLU A 125 -9.13 17.49 -6.24
CA GLU A 125 -9.28 18.81 -6.87
C GLU A 125 -10.21 19.76 -6.10
N LYS A 126 -11.18 19.20 -5.37
CA LYS A 126 -12.17 19.94 -4.56
C LYS A 126 -11.75 20.20 -3.13
N THR A 127 -10.55 19.72 -2.73
CA THR A 127 -10.05 19.91 -1.37
C THR A 127 -9.78 21.38 -1.08
N LYS A 128 -10.24 21.85 0.08
CA LYS A 128 -10.01 23.23 0.54
C LYS A 128 -8.51 23.45 0.77
N MET A 129 -7.97 24.55 0.26
CA MET A 129 -6.54 24.91 0.41
C MET A 129 -6.11 25.07 1.86
N GLY A 130 -7.02 25.43 2.78
CA GLY A 130 -6.74 25.50 4.21
C GLY A 130 -6.19 24.18 4.77
N ILE A 131 -6.83 23.05 4.45
CA ILE A 131 -6.38 21.72 4.88
C ILE A 131 -4.98 21.40 4.33
N ILE A 132 -4.73 21.74 3.06
CA ILE A 132 -3.42 21.55 2.43
C ILE A 132 -2.34 22.38 3.14
N THR A 133 -2.67 23.61 3.51
CA THR A 133 -1.74 24.50 4.23
C THR A 133 -1.43 23.96 5.63
N GLU A 134 -2.42 23.50 6.35
CA GLU A 134 -2.23 22.87 7.67
C GLU A 134 -1.35 21.62 7.59
N ILE A 135 -1.61 20.74 6.61
CA ILE A 135 -0.76 19.56 6.35
C ILE A 135 0.68 19.99 6.10
N LYS A 136 0.90 20.98 5.25
CA LYS A 136 2.26 21.49 4.98
C LYS A 136 2.96 22.02 6.23
N GLN A 137 2.25 22.72 7.09
CA GLN A 137 2.79 23.24 8.34
C GLN A 137 3.20 22.10 9.27
N GLU A 138 2.35 21.08 9.43
CA GLU A 138 2.69 19.94 10.27
C GLU A 138 3.83 19.09 9.70
N LEU A 139 3.88 18.89 8.38
CA LEU A 139 5.01 18.23 7.73
C LEU A 139 6.32 19.00 7.91
N ARG A 140 6.28 20.33 7.86
CA ARG A 140 7.46 21.18 8.15
C ARG A 140 7.93 21.03 9.59
N LYS A 141 6.99 20.98 10.55
CA LYS A 141 7.32 20.73 11.97
C LYS A 141 7.87 19.32 12.22
N ALA A 142 7.48 18.36 11.38
CA ALA A 142 8.01 16.99 11.39
C ALA A 142 9.29 16.83 10.56
N GLU A 143 9.91 17.92 10.10
CA GLU A 143 11.12 17.93 9.26
C GLU A 143 10.99 17.18 7.92
N ALA A 144 9.78 16.85 7.50
CA ALA A 144 9.49 16.23 6.20
C ALA A 144 9.41 17.32 5.11
N LEU A 145 10.56 17.85 4.70
CA LEU A 145 10.65 19.04 3.83
C LEU A 145 10.44 18.70 2.34
N LYS A 146 10.66 17.44 1.93
CA LYS A 146 10.47 17.02 0.54
C LYS A 146 9.01 16.62 0.32
N ILE A 147 8.22 17.57 -0.17
CA ILE A 147 6.80 17.35 -0.46
C ILE A 147 6.62 17.37 -1.97
N ASN A 148 5.97 16.32 -2.49
CA ASN A 148 5.56 16.23 -3.88
C ASN A 148 4.03 16.23 -3.96
N TYR A 149 3.48 17.01 -4.89
CA TYR A 149 2.04 17.02 -5.17
C TYR A 149 1.77 16.10 -6.34
N SER A 150 0.94 15.10 -6.13
CA SER A 150 0.52 14.21 -7.21
C SER A 150 -0.56 14.90 -8.05
N ALA A 151 -0.34 14.93 -9.36
CA ALA A 151 -1.27 15.46 -10.33
C ALA A 151 -1.41 14.49 -11.51
N ARG A 152 -2.50 14.60 -12.24
CA ARG A 152 -2.73 13.86 -13.47
C ARG A 152 -2.22 14.69 -14.68
N ARG A 153 -1.56 14.03 -15.63
CA ARG A 153 -1.11 14.71 -16.83
C ARG A 153 -2.32 15.16 -17.68
N ARG A 154 -2.39 16.45 -17.94
CA ARG A 154 -3.35 16.98 -18.92
C ARG A 154 -2.84 16.66 -20.33
N TYR A 155 -3.57 15.83 -21.05
CA TYR A 155 -3.34 15.68 -22.49
C TYR A 155 -4.03 16.86 -23.19
N VAL A 156 -3.25 17.81 -23.66
CA VAL A 156 -3.75 18.85 -24.57
C VAL A 156 -3.92 18.18 -25.93
N ASN A 157 -5.17 17.82 -26.26
CA ASN A 157 -5.46 17.36 -27.60
C ASN A 157 -5.21 18.54 -28.55
N ALA A 158 -4.22 18.39 -29.43
CA ALA A 158 -3.82 19.38 -30.43
C ALA A 158 -4.86 19.54 -31.58
N GLN A 159 -6.14 19.26 -31.31
CA GLN A 159 -7.20 19.27 -32.35
C GLN A 159 -8.15 20.49 -32.32
N ASN A 160 -7.74 21.58 -31.65
CA ASN A 160 -8.45 22.82 -31.79
C ASN A 160 -7.48 23.95 -32.22
N ARG A 161 -7.07 23.90 -33.46
CA ARG A 161 -6.64 25.06 -34.26
C ARG A 161 -7.45 25.15 -35.52
#